data_3c915303cce1733cca2872b40db26df9
#
_entry.id   3c915303cce1733cca2872b40db26df9
#
_cell.length_a   1.000
_cell.length_b   1.000
_cell.length_c   1.000
_cell.angle_alpha   90.00
_cell.angle_beta   90.00
_cell.angle_gamma   90.00
#
_symmetry.space_group_name_H-M   'P 1'
#
loop_
_entity.id
_entity.type
_entity.pdbx_description
1 polymer ?
#
loop_
_entity_poly.entity_id
_entity_poly.type
_entity_poly.pdbx_seq_one_letter_code
_entity_poly.pdbx_strand_id
1 'polypeptide(L)'
;DGAIPAAAAVKSWKVEERYGAIWVWFDPEGGEPDYDLPTFGDWHDETYVNGQWDYLGELNQHPMEVVDNIADYGHLSPIHGSTVARFENEFKGHNAIQRQCGGHRTLVGEGGASADLHTDTWYHGPAILVSKVSGMFNSFMMIMHTPIEDGRIKVWHNLLVKTAHGGLPTKADEIAAKQYQEASRLAFAQDFEVWSQKAPCLNPLFIPSDGAFLKARIWYKQFYNPRAKAADYLEQCEGKYVPRGMVAYTADSEEAAVA
;
A
#
# COMPACT_ATOMS: atom_id res chain seq x y z
N ASP A 1 -49.13 17.25 0.00
CA ASP A 1 -47.93 16.65 -0.55
C ASP A 1 -47.36 17.58 -1.62
N GLY A 2 -46.41 18.42 -1.24
CA GLY A 2 -45.67 19.31 -2.15
C GLY A 2 -44.41 18.63 -2.68
N ALA A 3 -43.93 19.04 -3.87
CA ALA A 3 -42.67 18.55 -4.41
C ALA A 3 -41.51 18.95 -3.46
N ILE A 4 -40.63 18.01 -3.17
CA ILE A 4 -39.43 18.28 -2.37
C ILE A 4 -38.53 19.24 -3.16
N PRO A 5 -38.12 20.38 -2.61
CA PRO A 5 -37.24 21.32 -3.29
C PRO A 5 -35.91 20.64 -3.63
N ALA A 6 -35.36 20.94 -4.80
CA ALA A 6 -34.05 20.38 -5.21
C ALA A 6 -32.91 20.68 -4.20
N ALA A 7 -33.01 21.85 -3.52
CA ALA A 7 -32.07 22.23 -2.47
C ALA A 7 -32.16 21.38 -1.18
N ALA A 8 -33.19 20.53 -1.04
CA ALA A 8 -33.32 19.58 0.06
C ALA A 8 -32.64 18.21 -0.25
N ALA A 9 -32.08 18.04 -1.43
CA ALA A 9 -31.33 16.84 -1.77
C ALA A 9 -29.97 16.80 -1.05
N VAL A 10 -29.65 15.66 -0.42
CA VAL A 10 -28.31 15.38 0.10
C VAL A 10 -27.38 14.94 -1.04
N LYS A 11 -26.12 15.35 -0.99
CA LYS A 11 -25.12 14.89 -1.94
C LYS A 11 -24.96 13.36 -1.81
N SER A 12 -25.04 12.65 -2.92
CA SER A 12 -24.75 11.22 -2.99
C SER A 12 -23.35 10.98 -3.53
N TRP A 13 -22.77 9.85 -3.14
CA TRP A 13 -21.43 9.44 -3.55
C TRP A 13 -21.51 8.10 -4.30
N LYS A 14 -20.56 7.85 -5.19
CA LYS A 14 -20.43 6.53 -5.82
C LYS A 14 -19.91 5.55 -4.76
N VAL A 15 -20.59 4.42 -4.67
CA VAL A 15 -20.28 3.37 -3.70
C VAL A 15 -20.19 2.03 -4.43
N GLU A 16 -19.20 1.24 -4.04
CA GLU A 16 -19.03 -0.12 -4.51
C GLU A 16 -18.75 -1.04 -3.32
N GLU A 17 -19.35 -2.24 -3.30
CA GLU A 17 -19.03 -3.30 -2.36
C GLU A 17 -18.15 -4.34 -3.06
N ARG A 18 -16.91 -4.48 -2.61
CA ARG A 18 -15.94 -5.42 -3.18
C ARG A 18 -14.90 -5.81 -2.12
N TYR A 19 -14.42 -7.04 -2.17
CA TYR A 19 -13.38 -7.55 -1.26
C TYR A 19 -13.75 -7.46 0.24
N GLY A 20 -15.04 -7.63 0.56
CA GLY A 20 -15.53 -7.56 1.93
C GLY A 20 -15.46 -6.15 2.55
N ALA A 21 -15.34 -5.11 1.72
CA ALA A 21 -15.30 -3.72 2.14
C ALA A 21 -16.27 -2.86 1.31
N ILE A 22 -16.67 -1.73 1.89
CA ILE A 22 -17.46 -0.71 1.21
C ILE A 22 -16.52 0.42 0.78
N TRP A 23 -16.49 0.69 -0.52
CA TRP A 23 -15.63 1.69 -1.15
C TRP A 23 -16.46 2.91 -1.52
N VAL A 24 -15.93 4.08 -1.28
CA VAL A 24 -16.59 5.34 -1.62
C VAL A 24 -15.65 6.18 -2.47
N TRP A 25 -16.11 6.57 -3.65
CA TRP A 25 -15.43 7.58 -4.44
C TRP A 25 -15.77 8.95 -3.87
N PHE A 26 -14.78 9.59 -3.26
CA PHE A 26 -14.92 10.94 -2.70
C PHE A 26 -14.27 11.96 -3.62
N ASP A 27 -15.10 12.75 -4.29
CA ASP A 27 -14.66 13.89 -5.10
C ASP A 27 -15.49 15.12 -4.78
N PRO A 28 -14.90 16.14 -4.10
CA PRO A 28 -15.60 17.40 -3.81
C PRO A 28 -16.13 18.12 -5.05
N GLU A 29 -15.48 17.97 -6.21
CA GLU A 29 -15.90 18.54 -7.50
C GLU A 29 -17.07 17.76 -8.12
N GLY A 30 -17.35 16.55 -7.63
CA GLY A 30 -18.48 15.72 -8.03
C GLY A 30 -18.26 14.96 -9.34
N GLY A 31 -17.01 14.74 -9.73
CA GLY A 31 -16.67 13.94 -10.91
C GLY A 31 -16.87 12.44 -10.72
N GLU A 32 -17.00 11.74 -11.85
CA GLU A 32 -16.97 10.28 -11.87
C GLU A 32 -15.57 9.75 -11.49
N PRO A 33 -15.46 8.48 -11.04
CA PRO A 33 -14.17 7.84 -10.80
C PRO A 33 -13.25 7.89 -12.02
N ASP A 34 -11.99 8.27 -11.82
CA ASP A 34 -10.96 8.29 -12.87
C ASP A 34 -10.33 6.92 -13.09
N TYR A 35 -10.50 6.01 -12.14
CA TYR A 35 -9.99 4.65 -12.17
C TYR A 35 -10.89 3.71 -11.37
N ASP A 36 -10.85 2.44 -11.74
CA ASP A 36 -11.58 1.38 -11.02
C ASP A 36 -10.82 0.97 -9.75
N LEU A 37 -11.49 0.21 -8.88
CA LEU A 37 -10.83 -0.47 -7.77
C LEU A 37 -9.77 -1.45 -8.28
N PRO A 38 -8.69 -1.69 -7.52
CA PRO A 38 -7.68 -2.67 -7.90
C PRO A 38 -8.30 -4.05 -8.07
N THR A 39 -7.76 -4.83 -9.01
CA THR A 39 -8.23 -6.20 -9.24
C THR A 39 -7.38 -7.17 -8.44
N PHE A 40 -8.04 -7.98 -7.60
CA PHE A 40 -7.44 -9.09 -6.90
C PHE A 40 -8.00 -10.40 -7.47
N GLY A 41 -7.33 -10.97 -8.45
CA GLY A 41 -7.71 -12.25 -9.04
C GLY A 41 -7.80 -13.37 -8.01
N ASP A 42 -6.93 -13.31 -7.02
CA ASP A 42 -6.81 -14.33 -5.98
C ASP A 42 -7.80 -14.18 -4.81
N TRP A 43 -8.62 -13.13 -4.78
CA TRP A 43 -9.60 -12.92 -3.69
C TRP A 43 -10.60 -14.09 -3.55
N HIS A 44 -10.95 -14.71 -4.66
CA HIS A 44 -11.88 -15.84 -4.71
C HIS A 44 -11.17 -17.17 -5.00
N ASP A 45 -9.83 -17.19 -5.01
CA ASP A 45 -9.07 -18.43 -5.15
C ASP A 45 -9.14 -19.20 -3.84
N GLU A 46 -9.80 -20.37 -3.89
CA GLU A 46 -10.01 -21.24 -2.73
C GLU A 46 -8.71 -21.82 -2.16
N THR A 47 -7.57 -21.68 -2.85
CA THR A 47 -6.25 -22.08 -2.35
C THR A 47 -5.63 -21.05 -1.40
N TYR A 48 -6.28 -19.91 -1.19
CA TYR A 48 -5.83 -18.89 -0.23
C TYR A 48 -6.66 -18.94 1.05
N VAL A 49 -6.00 -18.74 2.17
CA VAL A 49 -6.65 -18.41 3.45
C VAL A 49 -6.83 -16.91 3.51
N ASN A 50 -8.08 -16.45 3.60
CA ASN A 50 -8.39 -15.03 3.80
C ASN A 50 -8.47 -14.73 5.30
N GLY A 51 -7.57 -13.87 5.78
CA GLY A 51 -7.47 -13.51 7.20
C GLY A 51 -8.59 -12.62 7.73
N GLN A 52 -9.44 -12.08 6.85
CA GLN A 52 -10.45 -11.06 7.14
C GLN A 52 -9.85 -9.69 7.49
N TRP A 53 -10.68 -8.67 7.54
CA TRP A 53 -10.27 -7.31 7.82
C TRP A 53 -10.00 -7.08 9.31
N ASP A 54 -8.79 -6.58 9.62
CA ASP A 54 -8.41 -6.08 10.93
C ASP A 54 -8.49 -4.55 10.96
N TYR A 55 -9.05 -4.00 12.04
CA TYR A 55 -8.96 -2.59 12.32
C TYR A 55 -7.68 -2.31 13.10
N LEU A 56 -6.75 -1.55 12.52
CA LEU A 56 -5.46 -1.25 13.14
C LEU A 56 -5.49 -0.01 14.05
N GLY A 57 -6.54 0.80 13.96
CA GLY A 57 -6.68 2.00 14.78
C GLY A 57 -6.69 3.30 13.98
N GLU A 58 -6.47 4.40 14.69
CA GLU A 58 -6.40 5.76 14.14
C GLU A 58 -4.98 6.29 14.22
N LEU A 59 -4.60 7.07 13.20
CA LEU A 59 -3.35 7.83 13.17
C LEU A 59 -3.67 9.31 13.07
N ASN A 60 -2.98 10.11 13.89
CA ASN A 60 -3.01 11.57 13.81
C ASN A 60 -2.01 12.05 12.76
N GLN A 61 -2.24 11.66 11.50
CA GLN A 61 -1.39 11.98 10.37
C GLN A 61 -2.23 12.29 9.13
N HIS A 62 -1.73 13.20 8.29
CA HIS A 62 -2.26 13.37 6.95
C HIS A 62 -1.91 12.12 6.10
N PRO A 63 -2.84 11.62 5.25
CA PRO A 63 -2.57 10.41 4.43
C PRO A 63 -1.26 10.46 3.65
N MET A 64 -0.87 11.61 3.12
CA MET A 64 0.40 11.79 2.39
C MET A 64 1.63 11.40 3.23
N GLU A 65 1.61 11.65 4.55
CA GLU A 65 2.72 11.31 5.45
C GLU A 65 2.88 9.79 5.62
N VAL A 66 1.79 9.04 5.43
CA VAL A 66 1.78 7.57 5.42
C VAL A 66 2.22 7.04 4.05
N VAL A 67 1.74 7.66 2.97
CA VAL A 67 2.10 7.29 1.60
C VAL A 67 3.58 7.52 1.30
N ASP A 68 4.24 8.46 1.98
CA ASP A 68 5.70 8.65 1.89
C ASP A 68 6.49 7.35 2.07
N ASN A 69 5.97 6.42 2.90
CA ASN A 69 6.59 5.12 3.18
C ASN A 69 6.90 4.31 1.91
N ILE A 70 6.09 4.46 0.84
CA ILE A 70 6.32 3.74 -0.43
C ILE A 70 7.67 4.08 -1.08
N ALA A 71 8.21 5.27 -0.83
CA ALA A 71 9.47 5.74 -1.40
C ALA A 71 10.59 5.86 -0.35
N ASP A 72 10.28 5.64 0.92
CA ASP A 72 11.25 5.72 2.00
C ASP A 72 12.07 4.42 2.10
N TYR A 73 13.12 4.34 1.27
CA TYR A 73 14.08 3.24 1.36
C TYR A 73 14.80 3.22 2.72
N GLY A 74 15.04 4.39 3.30
CA GLY A 74 15.87 4.55 4.49
C GLY A 74 15.33 3.88 5.75
N HIS A 75 14.00 3.75 5.89
CA HIS A 75 13.37 3.16 7.09
C HIS A 75 13.45 1.62 7.13
N LEU A 76 13.58 0.96 5.98
CA LEU A 76 13.46 -0.51 5.88
C LEU A 76 14.45 -1.26 6.79
N SER A 77 15.69 -0.82 6.86
CA SER A 77 16.68 -1.46 7.73
C SER A 77 16.51 -1.14 9.22
N PRO A 78 16.41 0.12 9.65
CA PRO A 78 16.30 0.44 11.08
C PRO A 78 14.96 0.05 11.70
N ILE A 79 13.86 0.14 10.97
CA ILE A 79 12.51 -0.14 11.49
C ILE A 79 12.18 -1.64 11.37
N HIS A 80 12.31 -2.21 10.18
CA HIS A 80 11.90 -3.59 9.92
C HIS A 80 13.05 -4.61 10.00
N GLY A 81 14.28 -4.15 10.14
CA GLY A 81 15.48 -5.01 10.09
C GLY A 81 15.65 -5.68 8.73
N SER A 82 15.16 -5.02 7.67
CA SER A 82 15.27 -5.53 6.31
C SER A 82 16.70 -5.41 5.77
N THR A 83 17.16 -6.49 5.14
CA THR A 83 18.37 -6.44 4.30
C THR A 83 17.91 -6.23 2.87
N VAL A 84 17.99 -5.01 2.39
CA VAL A 84 17.50 -4.67 1.04
C VAL A 84 18.59 -4.88 0.02
N ALA A 85 18.41 -5.85 -0.87
CA ALA A 85 19.34 -6.13 -1.97
C ALA A 85 18.99 -5.33 -3.23
N ARG A 86 17.70 -5.10 -3.50
CA ARG A 86 17.18 -4.33 -4.62
C ARG A 86 16.02 -3.48 -4.16
N PHE A 87 15.91 -2.28 -4.73
CA PHE A 87 14.81 -1.36 -4.47
C PHE A 87 14.57 -0.48 -5.68
N GLU A 88 13.32 -0.35 -6.09
CA GLU A 88 12.89 0.51 -7.19
C GLU A 88 11.51 1.09 -6.89
N ASN A 89 11.33 2.36 -7.24
CA ASN A 89 10.00 2.96 -7.33
C ASN A 89 9.60 3.19 -8.79
N GLU A 90 8.30 3.09 -9.06
CA GLU A 90 7.69 3.48 -10.31
C GLU A 90 6.41 4.26 -10.04
N PHE A 91 6.24 5.40 -10.70
CA PHE A 91 5.00 6.17 -10.67
C PHE A 91 4.38 6.13 -12.06
N LYS A 92 3.13 5.65 -12.13
CA LYS A 92 2.41 5.49 -13.39
C LYS A 92 0.91 5.73 -13.17
N GLY A 93 0.39 6.84 -13.69
CA GLY A 93 -0.98 7.24 -13.47
C GLY A 93 -1.33 7.27 -11.99
N HIS A 94 -2.43 6.64 -11.60
CA HIS A 94 -2.88 6.58 -10.21
C HIS A 94 -2.13 5.54 -9.35
N ASN A 95 -1.09 4.87 -9.87
CA ASN A 95 -0.30 3.90 -9.14
C ASN A 95 1.08 4.44 -8.76
N ALA A 96 1.45 4.27 -7.47
CA ALA A 96 2.81 4.41 -6.99
C ALA A 96 3.31 3.05 -6.55
N ILE A 97 4.38 2.54 -7.17
CA ILE A 97 4.85 1.17 -7.03
C ILE A 97 6.22 1.18 -6.37
N GLN A 98 6.43 0.24 -5.46
CA GLN A 98 7.70 -0.09 -4.84
C GLN A 98 7.98 -1.57 -5.11
N ARG A 99 9.15 -1.87 -5.66
CA ARG A 99 9.65 -3.24 -5.79
C ARG A 99 10.89 -3.41 -4.95
N GLN A 100 10.90 -4.41 -4.11
CA GLN A 100 12.06 -4.70 -3.28
C GLN A 100 12.33 -6.21 -3.19
N CYS A 101 13.59 -6.53 -2.96
CA CYS A 101 14.05 -7.88 -2.65
C CYS A 101 14.98 -7.83 -1.45
N GLY A 102 14.79 -8.73 -0.49
CA GLY A 102 15.62 -8.82 0.71
C GLY A 102 14.92 -9.55 1.85
N GLY A 103 15.55 -9.59 3.00
CA GLY A 103 14.97 -10.16 4.21
C GLY A 103 14.07 -9.16 4.96
N HIS A 104 13.20 -9.68 5.81
CA HIS A 104 12.38 -8.88 6.72
C HIS A 104 12.27 -9.60 8.06
N ARG A 105 12.97 -9.10 9.08
CA ARG A 105 13.13 -9.79 10.38
C ARG A 105 11.80 -10.16 11.05
N THR A 106 10.82 -9.28 11.01
CA THR A 106 9.52 -9.52 11.64
C THR A 106 8.71 -10.61 10.93
N LEU A 107 8.86 -10.74 9.61
CA LEU A 107 8.12 -11.74 8.82
C LEU A 107 8.81 -13.09 8.78
N VAL A 108 10.15 -13.12 8.76
CA VAL A 108 10.94 -14.35 8.54
C VAL A 108 11.76 -14.79 9.76
N GLY A 109 11.76 -14.01 10.84
CA GLY A 109 12.54 -14.27 12.05
C GLY A 109 14.03 -13.96 11.91
N GLU A 110 14.77 -14.00 13.03
CA GLU A 110 16.18 -13.59 13.09
C GLU A 110 17.15 -14.48 12.29
N GLY A 111 16.77 -15.72 11.97
CA GLY A 111 17.55 -16.63 11.14
C GLY A 111 17.33 -16.49 9.64
N GLY A 112 16.35 -15.70 9.21
CA GLY A 112 15.92 -15.56 7.82
C GLY A 112 16.61 -14.44 7.04
N ALA A 113 17.81 -14.02 7.44
CA ALA A 113 18.53 -12.88 6.86
C ALA A 113 18.89 -13.02 5.37
N SER A 114 18.75 -14.21 4.79
CA SER A 114 19.02 -14.49 3.37
C SER A 114 17.77 -14.89 2.60
N ALA A 115 16.58 -14.74 3.16
CA ALA A 115 15.39 -15.12 2.44
C ALA A 115 15.18 -14.14 1.27
N ASP A 116 15.12 -14.70 0.08
CA ASP A 116 14.71 -14.00 -1.13
C ASP A 116 13.22 -13.68 -1.04
N LEU A 117 12.89 -12.71 -0.19
CA LEU A 117 11.55 -12.18 -0.09
C LEU A 117 11.42 -11.09 -1.15
N HIS A 118 10.60 -11.35 -2.14
CA HIS A 118 10.24 -10.37 -3.16
C HIS A 118 8.93 -9.72 -2.77
N THR A 119 8.92 -8.40 -2.80
CA THR A 119 7.73 -7.62 -2.43
C THR A 119 7.46 -6.58 -3.50
N ASP A 120 6.33 -6.72 -4.16
CA ASP A 120 5.75 -5.70 -5.03
C ASP A 120 4.62 -5.03 -4.28
N THR A 121 4.87 -3.81 -3.86
CA THR A 121 3.91 -2.99 -3.12
C THR A 121 3.49 -1.81 -3.97
N TRP A 122 2.20 -1.51 -4.03
CA TRP A 122 1.74 -0.31 -4.73
C TRP A 122 0.57 0.34 -4.01
N TYR A 123 0.56 1.66 -4.06
CA TYR A 123 -0.64 2.42 -3.82
C TYR A 123 -1.48 2.47 -5.10
N HIS A 124 -2.74 2.12 -4.99
CA HIS A 124 -3.76 2.28 -6.02
C HIS A 124 -4.65 3.45 -5.61
N GLY A 125 -4.38 4.61 -6.18
CA GLY A 125 -4.94 5.85 -5.65
C GLY A 125 -4.33 6.26 -4.31
N PRO A 126 -4.92 7.23 -3.60
CA PRO A 126 -4.32 7.88 -2.43
C PRO A 126 -4.39 7.07 -1.13
N ALA A 127 -5.10 5.92 -1.11
CA ALA A 127 -5.52 5.32 0.15
C ALA A 127 -5.52 3.77 0.18
N ILE A 128 -5.27 3.11 -0.96
CA ILE A 128 -5.32 1.66 -1.07
C ILE A 128 -3.90 1.16 -1.36
N LEU A 129 -3.24 0.63 -0.35
CA LEU A 129 -1.95 -0.06 -0.51
C LEU A 129 -2.20 -1.56 -0.67
N VAL A 130 -1.55 -2.13 -1.67
CA VAL A 130 -1.53 -3.56 -1.93
C VAL A 130 -0.09 -4.02 -1.97
N SER A 131 0.20 -5.16 -1.36
CA SER A 131 1.52 -5.75 -1.39
C SER A 131 1.42 -7.22 -1.77
N LYS A 132 2.01 -7.60 -2.89
CA LYS A 132 2.25 -8.99 -3.26
C LYS A 132 3.60 -9.41 -2.71
N VAL A 133 3.60 -10.45 -1.90
CA VAL A 133 4.82 -11.05 -1.36
C VAL A 133 5.00 -12.43 -1.98
N SER A 134 6.20 -12.73 -2.44
CA SER A 134 6.59 -14.04 -2.99
C SER A 134 7.95 -14.48 -2.48
N GLY A 135 8.25 -15.78 -2.63
CA GLY A 135 9.43 -16.41 -2.08
C GLY A 135 9.06 -17.37 -0.96
N MET A 136 9.38 -17.05 0.29
CA MET A 136 9.07 -17.92 1.43
C MET A 136 7.55 -18.06 1.66
N PHE A 137 6.79 -17.00 1.41
CA PHE A 137 5.34 -16.96 1.50
C PHE A 137 4.75 -16.32 0.25
N ASN A 138 3.73 -16.93 -0.31
CA ASN A 138 2.93 -16.30 -1.35
C ASN A 138 1.71 -15.67 -0.70
N SER A 139 1.63 -14.36 -0.69
CA SER A 139 0.56 -13.64 -0.02
C SER A 139 0.23 -12.31 -0.70
N PHE A 140 -1.00 -11.86 -0.47
CA PHE A 140 -1.43 -10.50 -0.77
C PHE A 140 -1.85 -9.82 0.52
N MET A 141 -1.24 -8.68 0.79
CA MET A 141 -1.62 -7.80 1.89
C MET A 141 -2.35 -6.58 1.32
N MET A 142 -3.40 -6.18 2.00
CA MET A 142 -4.07 -4.91 1.74
C MET A 142 -4.05 -4.05 2.98
N ILE A 143 -3.64 -2.80 2.83
CA ILE A 143 -3.75 -1.78 3.85
C ILE A 143 -4.56 -0.63 3.26
N MET A 144 -5.63 -0.27 3.95
CA MET A 144 -6.49 0.84 3.56
C MET A 144 -6.51 1.89 4.64
N HIS A 145 -6.46 3.14 4.24
CA HIS A 145 -6.67 4.24 5.18
C HIS A 145 -7.73 5.20 4.67
N THR A 146 -8.60 5.62 5.57
CA THR A 146 -9.70 6.53 5.29
C THR A 146 -9.54 7.79 6.11
N PRO A 147 -9.43 8.96 5.49
CA PRO A 147 -9.49 10.23 6.22
C PRO A 147 -10.82 10.35 6.97
N ILE A 148 -10.76 10.75 8.23
CA ILE A 148 -11.94 10.99 9.06
C ILE A 148 -12.07 12.47 9.44
N GLU A 149 -10.97 13.18 9.48
CA GLU A 149 -10.87 14.64 9.60
C GLU A 149 -9.48 15.09 9.12
N ASP A 150 -9.25 16.40 9.10
CA ASP A 150 -7.94 16.94 8.71
C ASP A 150 -6.84 16.42 9.63
N GLY A 151 -5.82 15.80 9.04
CA GLY A 151 -4.68 15.20 9.76
C GLY A 151 -5.02 13.96 10.58
N ARG A 152 -6.15 13.27 10.33
CA ARG A 152 -6.47 12.01 11.01
C ARG A 152 -7.09 10.97 10.09
N ILE A 153 -6.61 9.75 10.18
CA ILE A 153 -7.05 8.62 9.36
C ILE A 153 -7.39 7.39 10.20
N LYS A 154 -8.28 6.56 9.69
CA LYS A 154 -8.48 5.17 10.14
C LYS A 154 -7.75 4.21 9.22
N VAL A 155 -7.19 3.13 9.78
CA VAL A 155 -6.42 2.15 9.02
C VAL A 155 -6.95 0.75 9.24
N TRP A 156 -7.06 -0.01 8.13
CA TRP A 156 -7.44 -1.43 8.11
C TRP A 156 -6.40 -2.25 7.37
N HIS A 157 -6.30 -3.51 7.74
CA HIS A 157 -5.39 -4.49 7.18
C HIS A 157 -6.15 -5.77 6.84
N ASN A 158 -5.79 -6.42 5.73
CA ASN A 158 -6.21 -7.76 5.38
C ASN A 158 -5.04 -8.51 4.74
N LEU A 159 -4.98 -9.82 4.95
CA LEU A 159 -3.97 -10.68 4.38
C LEU A 159 -4.60 -11.95 3.80
N LEU A 160 -4.26 -12.23 2.53
CA LEU A 160 -4.54 -13.52 1.89
C LEU A 160 -3.22 -14.31 1.83
N VAL A 161 -3.22 -15.54 2.31
CA VAL A 161 -2.03 -16.40 2.33
C VAL A 161 -2.30 -17.65 1.51
N LYS A 162 -1.50 -17.88 0.48
CA LYS A 162 -1.61 -19.09 -0.35
C LYS A 162 -1.12 -20.32 0.43
N THR A 163 -1.84 -21.42 0.31
CA THR A 163 -1.40 -22.69 0.88
C THR A 163 -0.11 -23.16 0.19
N ALA A 164 0.85 -23.66 0.95
CA ALA A 164 2.13 -24.09 0.41
C ALA A 164 2.02 -25.27 -0.58
N HIS A 165 0.98 -26.10 -0.42
CA HIS A 165 0.72 -27.28 -1.28
C HIS A 165 -0.21 -26.99 -2.45
N GLY A 166 -0.71 -25.75 -2.60
CA GLY A 166 -1.56 -25.30 -3.72
C GLY A 166 -2.97 -25.92 -3.75
N GLY A 167 -3.37 -26.62 -2.71
CA GLY A 167 -4.72 -27.20 -2.56
C GLY A 167 -5.60 -26.37 -1.61
N LEU A 168 -6.82 -26.89 -1.33
CA LEU A 168 -7.71 -26.26 -0.37
C LEU A 168 -7.08 -26.18 1.03
N PRO A 169 -7.31 -25.07 1.78
CA PRO A 169 -6.74 -24.89 3.09
C PRO A 169 -7.10 -26.00 4.07
N THR A 170 -6.12 -26.49 4.80
CA THR A 170 -6.29 -27.36 5.95
C THR A 170 -6.36 -26.54 7.23
N LYS A 171 -6.70 -27.19 8.35
CA LYS A 171 -6.66 -26.53 9.66
C LYS A 171 -5.26 -26.02 10.03
N ALA A 172 -4.20 -26.69 9.57
CA ALA A 172 -2.83 -26.26 9.79
C ALA A 172 -2.52 -24.99 8.99
N ASP A 173 -3.01 -24.89 7.73
CA ASP A 173 -2.84 -23.69 6.90
C ASP A 173 -3.57 -22.49 7.50
N GLU A 174 -4.78 -22.68 8.02
CA GLU A 174 -5.52 -21.61 8.72
C GLU A 174 -4.74 -21.07 9.94
N ILE A 175 -4.14 -21.95 10.73
CA ILE A 175 -3.33 -21.57 11.89
C ILE A 175 -2.08 -20.81 11.45
N ALA A 176 -1.37 -21.31 10.44
CA ALA A 176 -0.17 -20.67 9.90
C ALA A 176 -0.48 -19.30 9.29
N ALA A 177 -1.56 -19.19 8.52
CA ALA A 177 -2.01 -17.93 7.93
C ALA A 177 -2.36 -16.89 9.01
N LYS A 178 -3.03 -17.32 10.09
CA LYS A 178 -3.35 -16.43 11.22
C LYS A 178 -2.09 -15.93 11.94
N GLN A 179 -1.09 -16.79 12.14
CA GLN A 179 0.19 -16.39 12.70
C GLN A 179 0.93 -15.40 11.80
N TYR A 180 0.89 -15.63 10.49
CA TYR A 180 1.50 -14.73 9.52
C TYR A 180 0.76 -13.39 9.44
N GLN A 181 -0.58 -13.39 9.51
CA GLN A 181 -1.35 -12.13 9.59
C GLN A 181 -0.98 -11.31 10.83
N GLU A 182 -0.81 -11.96 11.97
CA GLU A 182 -0.37 -11.27 13.20
C GLU A 182 1.05 -10.71 13.04
N ALA A 183 1.98 -11.45 12.44
CA ALA A 183 3.32 -10.96 12.15
C ALA A 183 3.31 -9.78 11.17
N SER A 184 2.48 -9.83 10.13
CA SER A 184 2.27 -8.72 9.18
C SER A 184 1.71 -7.48 9.88
N ARG A 185 0.72 -7.66 10.73
CA ARG A 185 0.13 -6.59 11.55
C ARG A 185 1.16 -5.94 12.47
N LEU A 186 2.00 -6.75 13.12
CA LEU A 186 3.08 -6.25 13.99
C LEU A 186 4.16 -5.51 13.20
N ALA A 187 4.52 -5.98 12.00
CA ALA A 187 5.44 -5.28 11.12
C ALA A 187 4.93 -3.88 10.78
N PHE A 188 3.66 -3.77 10.43
CA PHE A 188 3.04 -2.47 10.14
C PHE A 188 2.88 -1.59 11.38
N ALA A 189 2.66 -2.19 12.56
CA ALA A 189 2.59 -1.46 13.83
C ALA A 189 3.90 -0.73 14.20
N GLN A 190 5.06 -1.22 13.69
CA GLN A 190 6.34 -0.54 13.85
C GLN A 190 6.34 0.83 13.17
N ASP A 191 5.71 0.94 12.00
CA ASP A 191 5.54 2.22 11.31
C ASP A 191 4.61 3.17 12.08
N PHE A 192 3.55 2.64 12.69
CA PHE A 192 2.64 3.44 13.53
C PHE A 192 3.37 4.11 14.70
N GLU A 193 4.32 3.42 15.33
CA GLU A 193 5.13 3.99 16.40
C GLU A 193 5.92 5.20 15.90
N VAL A 194 6.55 5.08 14.74
CA VAL A 194 7.30 6.18 14.12
C VAL A 194 6.37 7.32 13.71
N TRP A 195 5.29 7.00 13.01
CA TRP A 195 4.33 8.03 12.55
C TRP A 195 3.66 8.77 13.71
N SER A 196 3.40 8.11 14.83
CA SER A 196 2.81 8.76 16.01
C SER A 196 3.66 9.90 16.57
N GLN A 197 4.96 9.89 16.28
CA GLN A 197 5.93 10.90 16.71
C GLN A 197 6.35 11.85 15.57
N LYS A 198 5.89 11.59 14.34
CA LYS A 198 6.26 12.38 13.16
C LYS A 198 5.45 13.68 13.11
N ALA A 199 6.15 14.82 13.05
CA ALA A 199 5.51 16.09 12.76
C ALA A 199 5.25 16.22 11.24
N PRO A 200 4.07 16.68 10.81
CA PRO A 200 3.80 16.93 9.40
C PRO A 200 4.81 17.91 8.81
N CYS A 201 5.35 17.59 7.63
CA CYS A 201 6.33 18.42 6.96
C CYS A 201 5.99 18.59 5.48
N LEU A 202 5.60 19.81 5.10
CA LEU A 202 5.25 20.11 3.70
C LEU A 202 6.48 20.16 2.78
N ASN A 203 7.62 20.57 3.31
CA ASN A 203 8.87 20.74 2.55
C ASN A 203 10.00 20.01 3.26
N PRO A 204 10.04 18.68 3.25
CA PRO A 204 11.11 17.91 3.87
C PRO A 204 12.45 18.14 3.14
N LEU A 205 13.53 18.03 3.88
CA LEU A 205 14.87 18.00 3.31
C LEU A 205 15.12 16.61 2.73
N PHE A 206 15.50 16.56 1.47
CA PHE A 206 15.86 15.33 0.77
C PHE A 206 17.36 15.21 0.60
N ILE A 207 17.86 13.97 0.71
CA ILE A 207 19.24 13.64 0.38
C ILE A 207 19.25 12.57 -0.74
N PRO A 208 20.35 12.44 -1.51
CA PRO A 208 20.39 11.51 -2.65
C PRO A 208 20.13 10.03 -2.34
N SER A 209 20.24 9.64 -1.06
CA SER A 209 19.93 8.27 -0.60
C SER A 209 18.46 8.04 -0.27
N ASP A 210 17.62 9.08 -0.23
CA ASP A 210 16.19 8.93 0.13
C ASP A 210 15.35 8.32 -1.01
N GLY A 211 15.94 8.08 -2.18
CA GLY A 211 15.22 7.53 -3.31
C GLY A 211 14.25 8.52 -3.95
N ALA A 212 13.06 8.03 -4.31
CA ALA A 212 12.09 8.80 -5.08
C ALA A 212 11.08 9.58 -4.21
N PHE A 213 11.43 9.93 -2.99
CA PHE A 213 10.54 10.53 -2.00
C PHE A 213 9.83 11.80 -2.52
N LEU A 214 10.58 12.73 -3.15
CA LEU A 214 10.00 13.93 -3.75
C LEU A 214 8.99 13.57 -4.87
N LYS A 215 9.29 12.53 -5.66
CA LYS A 215 8.40 12.07 -6.74
C LYS A 215 7.11 11.48 -6.20
N ALA A 216 7.16 10.74 -5.09
CA ALA A 216 5.98 10.23 -4.39
C ALA A 216 5.08 11.37 -3.93
N ARG A 217 5.64 12.43 -3.37
CA ARG A 217 4.88 13.61 -2.95
C ARG A 217 4.27 14.39 -4.10
N ILE A 218 4.97 14.49 -5.23
CA ILE A 218 4.42 15.10 -6.45
C ILE A 218 3.29 14.22 -6.98
N TRP A 219 3.50 12.89 -7.05
CA TRP A 219 2.50 11.92 -7.46
C TRP A 219 1.22 12.03 -6.61
N TYR A 220 1.35 12.18 -5.29
CA TYR A 220 0.20 12.29 -4.40
C TYR A 220 -0.65 13.54 -4.67
N LYS A 221 -0.05 14.63 -5.16
CA LYS A 221 -0.76 15.89 -5.43
C LYS A 221 -1.84 15.78 -6.51
N GLN A 222 -1.79 14.76 -7.38
CA GLN A 222 -2.83 14.54 -8.39
C GLN A 222 -4.21 14.29 -7.79
N PHE A 223 -4.26 13.84 -6.52
CA PHE A 223 -5.52 13.53 -5.82
C PHE A 223 -6.10 14.73 -5.07
N TYR A 224 -5.43 15.89 -5.11
CA TYR A 224 -5.97 17.14 -4.60
C TYR A 224 -6.78 17.89 -5.65
N ASN A 225 -7.68 18.74 -5.17
CA ASN A 225 -8.41 19.66 -6.03
C ASN A 225 -7.57 20.91 -6.37
N PRO A 226 -7.75 21.54 -7.54
CA PRO A 226 -8.65 21.07 -8.59
C PRO A 226 -8.06 19.89 -9.40
N ARG A 227 -8.92 18.92 -9.76
CA ARG A 227 -8.55 17.73 -10.54
C ARG A 227 -7.85 18.06 -11.87
N ALA A 228 -8.16 19.21 -12.46
CA ALA A 228 -7.54 19.68 -13.69
C ALA A 228 -6.00 19.76 -13.63
N LYS A 229 -5.40 19.79 -12.45
CA LYS A 229 -3.94 19.80 -12.24
C LYS A 229 -3.30 18.41 -12.20
N ALA A 230 -4.08 17.34 -12.19
CA ALA A 230 -3.57 15.97 -12.02
C ALA A 230 -2.53 15.62 -13.11
N ALA A 231 -2.82 15.94 -14.38
CA ALA A 231 -1.92 15.67 -15.51
C ALA A 231 -0.56 16.39 -15.36
N ASP A 232 -0.55 17.63 -14.89
CA ASP A 232 0.68 18.41 -14.68
C ASP A 232 1.58 17.78 -13.60
N TYR A 233 0.98 17.18 -12.56
CA TYR A 233 1.74 16.49 -11.52
C TYR A 233 2.28 15.14 -12.01
N LEU A 234 1.48 14.39 -12.79
CA LEU A 234 1.92 13.13 -13.38
C LEU A 234 3.10 13.33 -14.31
N GLU A 235 3.07 14.32 -15.20
CA GLU A 235 4.20 14.65 -16.10
C GLU A 235 5.50 14.89 -15.32
N GLN A 236 5.43 15.44 -14.09
CA GLN A 236 6.60 15.72 -13.28
C GLN A 236 7.15 14.51 -12.52
N CYS A 237 6.38 13.44 -12.36
CA CYS A 237 6.77 12.31 -11.51
C CYS A 237 6.74 10.95 -12.20
N GLU A 238 6.08 10.77 -13.34
CA GLU A 238 6.05 9.46 -14.00
C GLU A 238 7.44 8.93 -14.33
N GLY A 239 7.63 7.62 -14.16
CA GLY A 239 8.86 6.92 -14.46
C GLY A 239 9.34 6.00 -13.36
N LYS A 240 10.47 5.36 -13.61
CA LYS A 240 11.17 4.45 -12.70
C LYS A 240 12.35 5.16 -12.03
N TYR A 241 12.54 4.88 -10.75
CA TYR A 241 13.55 5.53 -9.91
C TYR A 241 14.23 4.50 -9.00
N VAL A 242 15.55 4.50 -9.04
CA VAL A 242 16.38 3.62 -8.21
C VAL A 242 17.21 4.50 -7.27
N PRO A 243 17.19 4.26 -5.95
CA PRO A 243 18.03 5.01 -5.01
C PRO A 243 19.51 4.85 -5.35
N ARG A 244 20.29 5.87 -5.04
CA ARG A 244 21.74 5.85 -5.28
C ARG A 244 22.40 4.68 -4.55
N GLY A 245 23.08 3.82 -5.29
CA GLY A 245 23.79 2.65 -4.76
C GLY A 245 22.96 1.37 -4.74
N MET A 246 21.68 1.42 -5.13
CA MET A 246 20.84 0.24 -5.30
C MET A 246 20.95 -0.32 -6.72
N VAL A 247 20.61 -1.59 -6.86
CA VAL A 247 20.52 -2.28 -8.16
C VAL A 247 19.08 -2.20 -8.66
N ALA A 248 18.90 -1.82 -9.92
CA ALA A 248 17.61 -1.80 -10.57
C ALA A 248 17.05 -3.22 -10.78
N TYR A 249 15.73 -3.35 -10.81
CA TYR A 249 15.07 -4.55 -11.31
C TYR A 249 15.28 -4.66 -12.82
N THR A 250 15.66 -5.87 -13.27
CA THR A 250 15.76 -6.21 -14.70
C THR A 250 14.59 -7.11 -15.07
N ALA A 251 14.28 -7.24 -16.37
CA ALA A 251 13.21 -8.10 -16.86
C ALA A 251 13.35 -9.56 -16.38
N ASP A 252 14.59 -10.07 -16.30
CA ASP A 252 14.89 -11.42 -15.80
C ASP A 252 14.56 -11.59 -14.31
N SER A 253 14.55 -10.49 -13.54
CA SER A 253 14.14 -10.52 -12.12
C SER A 253 12.62 -10.42 -11.94
N GLU A 254 11.90 -9.92 -12.96
CA GLU A 254 10.42 -9.88 -12.95
C GLU A 254 9.83 -11.28 -13.23
N GLU A 255 10.43 -12.07 -14.12
CA GLU A 255 9.97 -13.46 -14.38
C GLU A 255 10.19 -14.38 -13.17
N ALA A 256 11.27 -14.21 -12.42
CA ALA A 256 11.52 -14.98 -11.20
C ALA A 256 10.57 -14.65 -10.05
N ALA A 257 9.97 -13.48 -10.03
CA ALA A 257 9.00 -13.06 -9.01
C ALA A 257 7.56 -13.52 -9.31
N VAL A 258 7.30 -13.99 -10.53
CA VAL A 258 5.96 -14.41 -11.01
C VAL A 258 5.84 -15.94 -11.10
N ALA A 259 6.95 -16.68 -11.09
CA ALA A 259 7.01 -18.13 -11.09
C ALA A 259 6.96 -18.72 -9.67
#